data_0a6dba243de819f0035b942aea9e291f
#
_entry.id   0a6dba243de819f0035b942aea9e291f
#
_cell.length_a   1.000
_cell.length_b   1.000
_cell.length_c   1.000
_cell.angle_alpha   90.00
_cell.angle_beta   90.00
_cell.angle_gamma   90.00
#
_symmetry.space_group_name_H-M   'P 1'
#
loop_
_entity.id
_entity.type
_entity.pdbx_description
1 polymer ?
#
loop_
_entity_poly.entity_id
_entity_poly.type
_entity_poly.pdbx_seq_one_letter_code
_entity_poly.pdbx_strand_id
1 'polypeptide(L)'
;MSKKKKVWRIITDVLAVLGVLFIVYMSVMIYQERKKLIKIDPNLEESYTGEYPRYVSEVNEDDIPDEEYYPTMEEALQKADVYYDEYEPYQKNIDNLLVDMENEQYRFIYYQSIQKKKSMNTFATFKIREVNGEKRYAFLRSYVRDSEKFYKGIGDADKNKKAQLARSDYMQHYGIDKNARFVFGDIMEAKLKKGESAEALTVEGQKPDAVIPYEENGKKWYFWYFTDLQSDKEGNKLEYTLKQ
;
A
#
# COMPACT_ATOMS: atom_id res chain seq x y z
N MET A 1 -12.56 -60.66 -11.80
CA MET A 1 -12.52 -59.30 -11.21
C MET A 1 -13.95 -58.87 -10.85
N SER A 2 -14.22 -58.55 -9.58
CA SER A 2 -15.61 -58.24 -9.13
C SER A 2 -16.13 -56.98 -9.84
N LYS A 3 -17.46 -56.93 -10.13
CA LYS A 3 -18.11 -55.75 -10.75
C LYS A 3 -17.76 -54.45 -10.04
N LYS A 4 -17.62 -54.46 -8.72
CA LYS A 4 -17.20 -53.30 -7.92
C LYS A 4 -15.79 -52.76 -8.26
N LYS A 5 -14.82 -53.65 -8.48
CA LYS A 5 -13.46 -53.24 -8.89
C LYS A 5 -13.42 -52.61 -10.29
N LYS A 6 -14.27 -53.05 -11.23
CA LYS A 6 -14.38 -52.44 -12.55
C LYS A 6 -14.96 -51.02 -12.48
N VAL A 7 -16.01 -50.80 -11.68
CA VAL A 7 -16.62 -49.49 -11.51
C VAL A 7 -15.63 -48.51 -10.85
N TRP A 8 -14.96 -48.92 -9.81
CA TRP A 8 -13.95 -48.08 -9.17
C TRP A 8 -12.81 -47.66 -10.12
N ARG A 9 -12.35 -48.56 -10.96
CA ARG A 9 -11.31 -48.23 -11.94
C ARG A 9 -11.80 -47.19 -12.94
N ILE A 10 -13.01 -47.32 -13.45
CA ILE A 10 -13.60 -46.33 -14.36
C ILE A 10 -13.72 -44.96 -13.70
N ILE A 11 -14.18 -44.91 -12.43
CA ILE A 11 -14.27 -43.65 -11.70
C ILE A 11 -12.89 -43.02 -11.55
N THR A 12 -11.88 -43.79 -11.18
CA THR A 12 -10.50 -43.26 -11.02
C THR A 12 -9.94 -42.74 -12.34
N ASP A 13 -10.18 -43.48 -13.44
CA ASP A 13 -9.72 -43.05 -14.77
C ASP A 13 -10.42 -41.76 -15.23
N VAL A 14 -11.72 -41.62 -14.97
CA VAL A 14 -12.47 -40.40 -15.27
C VAL A 14 -11.97 -39.21 -14.41
N LEU A 15 -11.74 -39.41 -13.12
CA LEU A 15 -11.18 -38.37 -12.25
C LEU A 15 -9.77 -37.94 -12.67
N ALA A 16 -8.93 -38.91 -13.12
CA ALA A 16 -7.61 -38.60 -13.63
C ALA A 16 -7.68 -37.73 -14.91
N VAL A 17 -8.57 -38.07 -15.84
CA VAL A 17 -8.77 -37.31 -17.07
C VAL A 17 -9.28 -35.89 -16.73
N LEU A 18 -10.25 -35.76 -15.82
CA LEU A 18 -10.75 -34.47 -15.39
C LEU A 18 -9.66 -33.61 -14.71
N GLY A 19 -8.80 -34.26 -13.90
CA GLY A 19 -7.65 -33.59 -13.27
C GLY A 19 -6.65 -33.04 -14.31
N VAL A 20 -6.34 -33.83 -15.34
CA VAL A 20 -5.46 -33.40 -16.44
C VAL A 20 -6.10 -32.23 -17.22
N LEU A 21 -7.38 -32.33 -17.54
CA LEU A 21 -8.10 -31.25 -18.24
C LEU A 21 -8.13 -29.96 -17.41
N PHE A 22 -8.30 -30.07 -16.10
CA PHE A 22 -8.24 -28.92 -15.21
C PHE A 22 -6.85 -28.26 -15.17
N ILE A 23 -5.79 -29.08 -15.11
CA ILE A 23 -4.41 -28.55 -15.15
C ILE A 23 -4.13 -27.84 -16.47
N VAL A 24 -4.55 -28.43 -17.59
CA VAL A 24 -4.39 -27.81 -18.92
C VAL A 24 -5.18 -26.51 -19.00
N TYR A 25 -6.43 -26.49 -18.53
CA TYR A 25 -7.24 -25.29 -18.49
C TYR A 25 -6.59 -24.17 -17.66
N MET A 26 -6.13 -24.48 -16.45
CA MET A 26 -5.42 -23.53 -15.59
C MET A 26 -4.12 -23.03 -16.23
N SER A 27 -3.38 -23.90 -16.88
CA SER A 27 -2.15 -23.53 -17.59
C SER A 27 -2.43 -22.57 -18.75
N VAL A 28 -3.50 -22.81 -19.51
CA VAL A 28 -3.93 -21.91 -20.60
C VAL A 28 -4.40 -20.55 -20.04
N MET A 29 -5.16 -20.55 -18.95
CA MET A 29 -5.60 -19.32 -18.27
C MET A 29 -4.40 -18.51 -17.78
N ILE A 30 -3.46 -19.14 -17.09
CA ILE A 30 -2.23 -18.48 -16.62
C ILE A 30 -1.41 -17.95 -17.81
N TYR A 31 -1.31 -18.73 -18.89
CA TYR A 31 -0.61 -18.28 -20.10
C TYR A 31 -1.29 -17.08 -20.75
N GLN A 32 -2.63 -17.07 -20.83
CA GLN A 32 -3.39 -15.95 -21.38
C GLN A 32 -3.26 -14.69 -20.49
N GLU A 33 -3.34 -14.86 -19.18
CA GLU A 33 -3.10 -13.74 -18.25
C GLU A 33 -1.67 -13.20 -18.35
N ARG A 34 -0.67 -14.10 -18.41
CA ARG A 34 0.72 -13.69 -18.66
C ARG A 34 0.89 -12.98 -20.01
N LYS A 35 0.18 -13.41 -21.05
CA LYS A 35 0.22 -12.76 -22.35
C LYS A 35 -0.42 -11.37 -22.37
N LYS A 36 -1.41 -11.12 -21.50
CA LYS A 36 -1.97 -9.78 -21.26
C LYS A 36 -0.98 -8.90 -20.51
N LEU A 37 -0.23 -9.48 -19.55
CA LEU A 37 0.82 -8.80 -18.79
C LEU A 37 2.12 -8.60 -19.62
N ILE A 38 2.41 -9.47 -20.59
CA ILE A 38 3.59 -9.41 -21.46
C ILE A 38 3.22 -8.87 -22.85
N LYS A 39 2.39 -7.85 -22.91
CA LYS A 39 2.50 -6.84 -23.98
C LYS A 39 3.50 -5.77 -23.57
N ILE A 40 4.59 -6.14 -22.97
CA ILE A 40 5.79 -5.36 -22.92
C ILE A 40 6.41 -5.54 -24.29
N ASP A 41 6.28 -4.54 -25.15
CA ASP A 41 7.00 -4.45 -26.41
C ASP A 41 8.49 -4.60 -26.08
N PRO A 42 9.23 -5.56 -26.68
CA PRO A 42 10.67 -5.69 -26.46
C PRO A 42 11.48 -4.46 -26.89
N ASN A 43 10.87 -3.50 -27.60
CA ASN A 43 11.46 -2.19 -27.90
C ASN A 43 11.11 -1.12 -26.86
N LEU A 44 10.46 -1.47 -25.77
CA LEU A 44 10.01 -0.53 -24.73
C LEU A 44 11.17 0.06 -23.92
N GLU A 45 12.37 -0.48 -23.99
CA GLU A 45 13.57 0.13 -23.38
C GLU A 45 13.92 1.49 -24.01
N GLU A 46 13.51 1.75 -25.25
CA GLU A 46 13.77 3.02 -25.94
C GLU A 46 12.57 3.99 -25.96
N SER A 47 11.38 3.56 -25.60
CA SER A 47 10.15 4.36 -25.69
C SER A 47 9.57 4.83 -24.36
N TYR A 48 10.28 4.67 -23.27
CA TYR A 48 9.89 5.22 -21.96
C TYR A 48 10.15 6.72 -21.89
N THR A 49 9.58 7.46 -22.82
CA THR A 49 9.48 8.91 -22.77
C THR A 49 8.19 9.29 -22.07
N GLY A 50 8.23 9.39 -20.76
CA GLY A 50 7.39 10.33 -20.03
C GLY A 50 5.91 10.05 -19.80
N GLU A 51 5.33 8.94 -20.27
CA GLU A 51 3.90 8.63 -20.09
C GLU A 51 3.62 7.59 -18.99
N TYR A 52 4.54 7.31 -18.09
CA TYR A 52 4.20 6.59 -16.88
C TYR A 52 3.48 7.51 -15.92
N PRO A 53 2.33 7.06 -15.41
CA PRO A 53 1.71 7.77 -14.31
C PRO A 53 2.69 7.83 -13.14
N ARG A 54 2.72 8.95 -12.46
CA ARG A 54 3.71 9.39 -11.45
C ARG A 54 3.80 8.55 -10.18
N TYR A 55 3.51 7.29 -10.25
CA TYR A 55 3.69 6.31 -9.18
C TYR A 55 5.07 5.73 -9.13
N VAL A 56 5.78 5.80 -10.23
CA VAL A 56 7.09 5.19 -10.33
C VAL A 56 8.09 6.20 -9.83
N SER A 57 8.99 5.75 -9.00
CA SER A 57 10.03 6.48 -8.28
C SER A 57 11.00 7.30 -9.13
N GLU A 58 10.72 7.51 -10.41
CA GLU A 58 11.65 8.08 -11.39
C GLU A 58 11.18 9.43 -12.00
N VAL A 59 10.07 9.99 -11.53
CA VAL A 59 9.73 11.35 -11.93
C VAL A 59 10.72 12.29 -11.29
N ASN A 60 11.49 12.97 -12.11
CA ASN A 60 12.29 14.08 -11.64
C ASN A 60 11.35 15.19 -11.14
N GLU A 61 11.24 15.29 -9.83
CA GLU A 61 10.31 16.20 -9.16
C GLU A 61 10.57 17.66 -9.50
N ASP A 62 11.75 17.97 -10.01
CA ASP A 62 12.14 19.31 -10.41
C ASP A 62 11.65 19.67 -11.83
N ASP A 63 11.25 18.66 -12.62
CA ASP A 63 10.75 18.84 -13.99
C ASP A 63 9.22 18.98 -14.06
N ILE A 64 8.51 19.06 -12.92
CA ILE A 64 7.06 19.28 -12.89
C ILE A 64 6.77 20.69 -13.41
N PRO A 65 6.00 20.83 -14.52
CA PRO A 65 5.69 22.13 -15.09
C PRO A 65 4.74 22.95 -14.21
N ASP A 66 4.80 24.29 -14.30
CA ASP A 66 4.04 25.18 -13.41
C ASP A 66 2.52 25.01 -13.54
N GLU A 67 2.01 24.60 -14.70
CA GLU A 67 0.59 24.31 -14.95
C GLU A 67 0.06 23.11 -14.16
N GLU A 68 0.94 22.26 -13.64
CA GLU A 68 0.58 21.11 -12.80
C GLU A 68 0.63 21.44 -11.29
N TYR A 69 0.93 22.70 -10.95
CA TYR A 69 0.84 23.20 -9.58
C TYR A 69 -0.49 23.89 -9.35
N TYR A 70 -1.32 23.34 -8.47
CA TYR A 70 -2.67 23.79 -8.17
C TYR A 70 -2.70 24.57 -6.86
N PRO A 71 -3.68 25.48 -6.68
CA PRO A 71 -3.83 26.27 -5.46
C PRO A 71 -4.01 25.44 -4.18
N THR A 72 -4.60 24.26 -4.32
CA THR A 72 -4.85 23.35 -3.19
C THR A 72 -4.34 21.94 -3.48
N MET A 73 -4.01 21.19 -2.44
CA MET A 73 -3.63 19.77 -2.60
C MET A 73 -4.80 18.91 -3.10
N GLU A 74 -6.03 19.28 -2.74
CA GLU A 74 -7.24 18.58 -3.19
C GLU A 74 -7.41 18.72 -4.70
N GLU A 75 -7.18 19.92 -5.26
CA GLU A 75 -7.20 20.12 -6.71
C GLU A 75 -6.08 19.32 -7.39
N ALA A 76 -4.86 19.37 -6.83
CA ALA A 76 -3.74 18.59 -7.34
C ALA A 76 -4.07 17.08 -7.36
N LEU A 77 -4.70 16.57 -6.29
CA LEU A 77 -5.12 15.18 -6.19
C LEU A 77 -6.21 14.82 -7.21
N GLN A 78 -7.20 15.71 -7.40
CA GLN A 78 -8.29 15.49 -8.36
C GLN A 78 -7.79 15.47 -9.82
N LYS A 79 -6.77 16.27 -10.12
CA LYS A 79 -6.17 16.37 -11.46
C LYS A 79 -5.08 15.33 -11.73
N ALA A 80 -4.62 14.63 -10.70
CA ALA A 80 -3.57 13.63 -10.84
C ALA A 80 -4.01 12.47 -11.74
N ASP A 81 -3.12 12.04 -12.63
CA ASP A 81 -3.27 10.76 -13.31
C ASP A 81 -2.95 9.64 -12.32
N VAL A 82 -3.90 8.73 -12.13
CA VAL A 82 -3.75 7.58 -11.25
C VAL A 82 -3.76 6.30 -12.05
N TYR A 83 -2.85 5.38 -11.71
CA TYR A 83 -2.55 4.22 -12.55
C TYR A 83 -3.60 3.11 -12.49
N TYR A 84 -4.31 2.97 -11.37
CA TYR A 84 -5.26 1.87 -11.17
C TYR A 84 -6.67 2.40 -11.10
N ASP A 85 -7.41 2.34 -12.19
CA ASP A 85 -8.80 2.80 -12.29
C ASP A 85 -9.71 2.25 -11.18
N GLU A 86 -9.50 1.00 -10.76
CA GLU A 86 -10.31 0.40 -9.69
C GLU A 86 -10.10 1.07 -8.33
N TYR A 87 -8.95 1.71 -8.11
CA TYR A 87 -8.61 2.41 -6.87
C TYR A 87 -8.71 3.94 -7.00
N GLU A 88 -8.93 4.47 -8.18
CA GLU A 88 -8.99 5.92 -8.42
C GLU A 88 -9.93 6.65 -7.45
N PRO A 89 -11.17 6.16 -7.21
CA PRO A 89 -12.07 6.85 -6.28
C PRO A 89 -11.53 6.93 -4.85
N TYR A 90 -10.75 5.92 -4.43
CA TYR A 90 -10.10 5.91 -3.12
C TYR A 90 -8.89 6.82 -3.06
N GLN A 91 -8.18 6.99 -4.19
CA GLN A 91 -7.00 7.83 -4.26
C GLN A 91 -7.36 9.32 -4.28
N LYS A 92 -8.49 9.69 -4.86
CA LYS A 92 -8.90 11.08 -5.09
C LYS A 92 -9.90 11.63 -4.07
N ASN A 93 -10.45 10.79 -3.21
CA ASN A 93 -11.47 11.20 -2.26
C ASN A 93 -10.96 11.15 -0.82
N ILE A 94 -10.91 12.30 -0.15
CA ILE A 94 -10.46 12.43 1.24
C ILE A 94 -11.70 12.54 2.13
N ASP A 95 -12.17 11.40 2.69
CA ASP A 95 -13.30 11.39 3.60
C ASP A 95 -12.87 11.59 5.07
N ASN A 96 -11.70 11.09 5.43
CA ASN A 96 -11.14 11.22 6.77
C ASN A 96 -9.63 11.39 6.70
N LEU A 97 -9.14 12.55 7.08
CA LEU A 97 -7.72 12.88 7.13
C LEU A 97 -7.13 12.41 8.46
N LEU A 98 -6.22 11.44 8.42
CA LEU A 98 -5.59 10.85 9.60
C LEU A 98 -4.26 11.52 9.95
N VAL A 99 -3.44 11.82 8.93
CA VAL A 99 -2.15 12.50 9.09
C VAL A 99 -2.03 13.58 8.03
N ASP A 100 -1.52 14.73 8.45
CA ASP A 100 -1.19 15.84 7.59
C ASP A 100 0.13 16.45 8.06
N MET A 101 1.17 16.28 7.28
CA MET A 101 2.51 16.81 7.57
C MET A 101 2.97 17.66 6.39
N GLU A 102 3.58 18.79 6.70
CA GLU A 102 4.05 19.72 5.70
C GLU A 102 5.39 20.34 6.11
N ASN A 103 6.28 20.52 5.14
CA ASN A 103 7.46 21.36 5.26
C ASN A 103 7.52 22.36 4.08
N GLU A 104 8.64 23.02 3.88
CA GLU A 104 8.78 24.02 2.80
C GLU A 104 8.69 23.42 1.38
N GLN A 105 8.96 22.12 1.21
CA GLN A 105 9.08 21.46 -0.08
C GLN A 105 7.99 20.43 -0.35
N TYR A 106 7.45 19.81 0.69
CA TYR A 106 6.54 18.67 0.57
C TYR A 106 5.39 18.75 1.54
N ARG A 107 4.23 18.21 1.10
CA ARG A 107 3.12 17.86 1.99
C ARG A 107 2.84 16.37 1.83
N PHE A 108 2.73 15.67 2.95
CA PHE A 108 2.37 14.27 3.04
C PHE A 108 1.07 14.14 3.80
N ILE A 109 0.14 13.39 3.24
CA ILE A 109 -1.12 13.06 3.92
C ILE A 109 -1.34 11.56 3.98
N TYR A 110 -2.00 11.12 5.04
CA TYR A 110 -2.57 9.79 5.16
C TYR A 110 -4.05 9.92 5.47
N TYR A 111 -4.88 9.34 4.63
CA TYR A 111 -6.32 9.55 4.69
C TYR A 111 -7.09 8.28 4.33
N GLN A 112 -8.37 8.29 4.67
CA GLN A 112 -9.32 7.26 4.26
C GLN A 112 -10.27 7.80 3.21
N SER A 113 -10.56 6.94 2.23
CA SER A 113 -11.66 7.10 1.30
C SER A 113 -12.72 6.05 1.57
N ILE A 114 -13.99 6.45 1.56
CA ILE A 114 -15.12 5.58 1.86
C ILE A 114 -16.00 5.48 0.62
N GLN A 115 -16.18 4.26 0.10
CA GLN A 115 -17.03 4.02 -1.05
C GLN A 115 -17.88 2.77 -0.84
N LYS A 116 -19.21 2.90 -0.94
CA LYS A 116 -20.16 1.77 -0.83
C LYS A 116 -19.92 0.86 0.39
N LYS A 117 -19.69 1.42 1.56
CA LYS A 117 -19.39 0.70 2.83
C LYS A 117 -18.01 0.03 2.89
N LYS A 118 -17.14 0.30 1.96
CA LYS A 118 -15.74 -0.13 1.98
C LYS A 118 -14.86 1.10 2.19
N SER A 119 -13.94 1.02 3.11
CA SER A 119 -12.92 2.05 3.32
C SER A 119 -11.55 1.55 2.85
N MET A 120 -10.79 2.46 2.32
CA MET A 120 -9.40 2.25 1.90
C MET A 120 -8.55 3.36 2.46
N ASN A 121 -7.34 3.03 2.84
CA ASN A 121 -6.37 3.99 3.33
C ASN A 121 -5.40 4.36 2.22
N THR A 122 -5.08 5.63 2.11
CA THR A 122 -4.21 6.14 1.05
C THR A 122 -3.15 7.07 1.63
N PHE A 123 -1.91 6.87 1.22
CA PHE A 123 -0.84 7.85 1.35
C PHE A 123 -0.78 8.69 0.10
N ALA A 124 -0.59 10.00 0.23
CA ALA A 124 -0.27 10.86 -0.90
C ALA A 124 0.81 11.87 -0.50
N THR A 125 1.68 12.17 -1.45
CA THR A 125 2.74 13.17 -1.30
C THR A 125 2.62 14.19 -2.41
N PHE A 126 2.77 15.45 -2.05
CA PHE A 126 2.72 16.60 -2.93
C PHE A 126 4.03 17.38 -2.85
N LYS A 127 4.50 17.86 -4.00
CA LYS A 127 5.55 18.88 -4.06
C LYS A 127 4.92 20.23 -3.81
N ILE A 128 5.61 21.07 -3.06
CA ILE A 128 5.23 22.46 -2.83
C ILE A 128 6.18 23.37 -3.61
N ARG A 129 5.63 24.38 -4.27
CA ARG A 129 6.37 25.42 -4.95
C ARG A 129 5.63 26.73 -4.85
N GLU A 130 6.36 27.83 -4.80
CA GLU A 130 5.80 29.15 -5.03
C GLU A 130 5.71 29.43 -6.55
N VAL A 131 4.50 29.68 -7.03
CA VAL A 131 4.23 30.03 -8.45
C VAL A 131 3.52 31.38 -8.46
N ASN A 132 4.13 32.39 -9.06
CA ASN A 132 3.63 33.77 -9.12
C ASN A 132 3.35 34.38 -7.72
N GLY A 133 4.16 34.05 -6.71
CA GLY A 133 3.99 34.54 -5.34
C GLY A 133 2.93 33.82 -4.50
N GLU A 134 2.37 32.73 -5.02
CA GLU A 134 1.39 31.91 -4.31
C GLU A 134 1.93 30.50 -4.10
N LYS A 135 1.72 29.96 -2.90
CA LYS A 135 2.01 28.59 -2.56
C LYS A 135 1.08 27.65 -3.34
N ARG A 136 1.65 26.70 -4.05
CA ARG A 136 0.92 25.72 -4.86
C ARG A 136 1.43 24.32 -4.66
N TYR A 137 0.61 23.33 -5.03
CA TYR A 137 0.82 21.90 -4.82
C TYR A 137 0.77 21.15 -6.13
N ALA A 138 1.76 20.27 -6.36
CA ALA A 138 1.73 19.29 -7.43
C ALA A 138 1.70 17.89 -6.85
N PHE A 139 0.82 17.02 -7.34
CA PHE A 139 0.77 15.64 -6.91
C PHE A 139 2.04 14.90 -7.34
N LEU A 140 2.65 14.18 -6.42
CA LEU A 140 3.81 13.35 -6.72
C LEU A 140 3.44 11.88 -6.83
N ARG A 141 2.84 11.36 -5.79
CA ARG A 141 2.54 9.93 -5.71
C ARG A 141 1.46 9.64 -4.68
N SER A 142 0.80 8.51 -4.86
CA SER A 142 -0.07 7.93 -3.84
C SER A 142 0.09 6.43 -3.75
N TYR A 143 -0.33 5.86 -2.64
CA TYR A 143 -0.38 4.43 -2.42
C TYR A 143 -1.65 4.06 -1.66
N VAL A 144 -2.54 3.35 -2.33
CA VAL A 144 -3.78 2.83 -1.74
C VAL A 144 -3.51 1.47 -1.12
N ARG A 145 -4.07 1.24 0.06
CA ARG A 145 -3.93 -0.03 0.76
C ARG A 145 -5.24 -0.49 1.38
N ASP A 146 -5.43 -1.78 1.36
CA ASP A 146 -6.43 -2.51 2.12
C ASP A 146 -5.70 -3.24 3.25
N SER A 147 -5.81 -2.70 4.47
CA SER A 147 -5.10 -3.25 5.63
C SER A 147 -5.51 -4.69 5.91
N GLU A 148 -6.77 -5.04 5.68
CA GLU A 148 -7.26 -6.40 5.89
C GLU A 148 -6.72 -7.40 4.87
N LYS A 149 -6.65 -7.02 3.57
CA LYS A 149 -6.03 -7.86 2.54
C LYS A 149 -4.57 -8.11 2.85
N PHE A 150 -3.87 -7.07 3.28
CA PHE A 150 -2.47 -7.18 3.66
C PHE A 150 -2.29 -8.16 4.83
N TYR A 151 -3.13 -8.04 5.86
CA TYR A 151 -3.11 -8.96 7.01
C TYR A 151 -3.38 -10.41 6.64
N LYS A 152 -4.30 -10.67 5.71
CA LYS A 152 -4.61 -12.02 5.23
C LYS A 152 -3.47 -12.65 4.42
N GLY A 153 -2.67 -11.84 3.75
CA GLY A 153 -1.52 -12.30 2.98
C GLY A 153 -0.31 -12.74 3.81
N ILE A 154 -0.30 -12.40 5.11
CA ILE A 154 0.78 -12.75 6.03
C ILE A 154 0.36 -13.94 6.88
N GLY A 155 1.17 -15.00 6.95
CA GLY A 155 0.91 -16.22 7.73
C GLY A 155 0.57 -15.97 9.21
N ASP A 156 -0.05 -16.94 9.90
CA ASP A 156 -0.68 -16.73 11.21
C ASP A 156 0.27 -16.44 12.39
N ALA A 157 1.51 -16.91 12.31
CA ALA A 157 2.49 -16.65 13.36
C ALA A 157 3.02 -15.21 13.26
N ASP A 158 2.76 -14.37 14.24
CA ASP A 158 3.27 -12.99 14.32
C ASP A 158 2.67 -12.01 13.29
N LYS A 159 1.41 -12.21 12.89
CA LYS A 159 0.74 -11.33 11.90
C LYS A 159 0.86 -9.85 12.22
N ASN A 160 0.69 -9.47 13.50
CA ASN A 160 0.79 -8.07 13.90
C ASN A 160 2.19 -7.51 13.66
N LYS A 161 3.20 -8.26 14.06
CA LYS A 161 4.60 -7.85 14.01
C LYS A 161 5.08 -7.67 12.57
N LYS A 162 4.89 -8.70 11.76
CA LYS A 162 5.33 -8.69 10.35
C LYS A 162 4.57 -7.67 9.50
N ALA A 163 3.27 -7.49 9.74
CA ALA A 163 2.46 -6.51 9.01
C ALA A 163 2.88 -5.07 9.30
N GLN A 164 3.30 -4.80 10.54
CA GLN A 164 3.75 -3.48 10.95
C GLN A 164 5.13 -3.13 10.43
N LEU A 165 6.05 -4.08 10.46
CA LEU A 165 7.46 -3.84 10.13
C LEU A 165 7.79 -3.98 8.65
N ALA A 166 7.09 -4.84 7.92
CA ALA A 166 7.40 -5.09 6.50
C ALA A 166 7.18 -3.86 5.59
N ARG A 167 6.55 -2.81 6.07
CA ARG A 167 6.26 -1.59 5.30
C ARG A 167 7.24 -0.45 5.57
N SER A 168 7.89 -0.44 6.71
CA SER A 168 8.69 0.69 7.14
C SER A 168 9.82 1.03 6.16
N ASP A 169 10.53 0.05 5.64
CA ASP A 169 11.64 0.29 4.73
C ASP A 169 11.19 0.49 3.28
N TYR A 170 10.06 -0.11 2.89
CA TYR A 170 9.53 0.00 1.54
C TYR A 170 8.92 1.37 1.24
N MET A 171 8.50 2.10 2.27
CA MET A 171 7.73 3.34 2.14
C MET A 171 8.48 4.58 2.64
N GLN A 172 9.78 4.53 2.80
CA GLN A 172 10.62 5.66 3.25
C GLN A 172 10.42 6.93 2.42
N HIS A 173 10.21 6.78 1.13
CA HIS A 173 10.00 7.89 0.20
C HIS A 173 8.65 8.61 0.37
N TYR A 174 7.77 8.14 1.25
CA TYR A 174 6.51 8.82 1.58
C TYR A 174 6.64 9.83 2.73
N GLY A 175 7.76 9.82 3.46
CA GLY A 175 8.02 10.88 4.44
C GLY A 175 8.23 12.25 3.78
N ILE A 176 8.14 13.30 4.58
CA ILE A 176 8.37 14.69 4.12
C ILE A 176 9.85 15.06 4.10
N ASP A 177 10.69 14.30 4.77
CA ASP A 177 12.14 14.44 4.74
C ASP A 177 12.79 13.19 4.15
N LYS A 178 13.43 13.34 2.99
CA LYS A 178 14.08 12.24 2.29
C LYS A 178 15.32 11.69 3.02
N ASN A 179 15.90 12.47 3.93
CA ASN A 179 17.05 12.06 4.72
C ASN A 179 16.66 11.42 6.04
N ALA A 180 15.39 11.56 6.45
CA ALA A 180 14.86 10.99 7.67
C ALA A 180 14.32 9.58 7.44
N ARG A 181 14.38 8.74 8.46
CA ARG A 181 13.82 7.39 8.39
C ARG A 181 12.37 7.39 8.78
N PHE A 182 11.50 7.60 7.82
CA PHE A 182 10.05 7.49 8.01
C PHE A 182 9.63 6.02 8.18
N VAL A 183 9.09 5.69 9.35
CA VAL A 183 8.64 4.34 9.70
C VAL A 183 7.21 4.39 10.20
N PHE A 184 6.36 3.49 9.73
CA PHE A 184 4.97 3.44 10.14
C PHE A 184 4.40 2.02 10.16
N GLY A 185 3.24 1.85 10.77
CA GLY A 185 2.51 0.60 10.74
C GLY A 185 1.09 0.74 11.29
N ASP A 186 0.40 -0.40 11.34
CA ASP A 186 -0.95 -0.49 11.88
C ASP A 186 -1.06 -1.61 12.90
N ILE A 187 -1.86 -1.37 13.90
CA ILE A 187 -2.24 -2.35 14.92
C ILE A 187 -3.74 -2.57 14.84
N MET A 188 -4.19 -3.80 14.61
CA MET A 188 -5.59 -4.14 14.74
C MET A 188 -5.93 -4.35 16.22
N GLU A 189 -6.90 -3.60 16.77
CA GLU A 189 -7.29 -3.72 18.18
C GLU A 189 -7.62 -5.16 18.58
N ALA A 190 -8.36 -5.89 17.75
CA ALA A 190 -8.76 -7.27 18.00
C ALA A 190 -7.58 -8.27 18.06
N LYS A 191 -6.36 -7.83 17.73
CA LYS A 191 -5.15 -8.68 17.78
C LYS A 191 -4.25 -8.37 18.98
N LEU A 192 -4.57 -7.35 19.76
CA LEU A 192 -3.88 -7.07 21.02
C LEU A 192 -4.12 -8.20 22.03
N LYS A 193 -3.07 -8.62 22.69
CA LYS A 193 -3.13 -9.63 23.75
C LYS A 193 -3.48 -8.97 25.09
N LYS A 194 -3.85 -9.78 26.07
CA LYS A 194 -4.12 -9.29 27.43
C LYS A 194 -2.89 -8.54 27.97
N GLY A 195 -3.11 -7.29 28.38
CA GLY A 195 -2.05 -6.41 28.89
C GLY A 195 -1.22 -5.72 27.83
N GLU A 196 -1.65 -5.78 26.55
CA GLU A 196 -1.09 -4.97 25.46
C GLU A 196 -2.01 -3.77 25.17
N SER A 197 -1.41 -2.66 24.76
CA SER A 197 -2.09 -1.45 24.31
C SER A 197 -1.31 -0.85 23.14
N ALA A 198 -2.04 -0.30 22.15
CA ALA A 198 -1.41 0.38 21.04
C ALA A 198 -0.67 1.64 21.49
N GLU A 199 -1.20 2.35 22.49
CA GLU A 199 -0.61 3.56 23.06
C GLU A 199 0.69 3.28 23.83
N ALA A 200 0.91 2.01 24.24
CA ALA A 200 2.14 1.57 24.88
C ALA A 200 3.23 1.16 23.86
N LEU A 201 2.95 1.28 22.56
CA LEU A 201 3.91 0.91 21.52
C LEU A 201 5.24 1.63 21.72
N THR A 202 6.31 0.84 21.66
CA THR A 202 7.66 1.36 21.40
C THR A 202 8.31 0.53 20.31
N VAL A 203 9.11 1.18 19.47
CA VAL A 203 9.94 0.53 18.46
C VAL A 203 11.39 0.90 18.75
N GLU A 204 12.27 -0.10 18.90
CA GLU A 204 13.66 0.10 19.36
C GLU A 204 13.73 0.91 20.66
N GLY A 205 12.76 0.73 21.56
CA GLY A 205 12.66 1.48 22.82
C GLY A 205 12.15 2.91 22.69
N GLN A 206 11.92 3.41 21.48
CA GLN A 206 11.45 4.76 21.20
C GLN A 206 9.93 4.76 21.04
N LYS A 207 9.27 5.85 21.50
CA LYS A 207 7.82 6.03 21.28
C LYS A 207 7.58 6.62 19.90
N PRO A 208 6.53 6.16 19.16
CA PRO A 208 6.10 6.81 17.94
C PRO A 208 5.76 8.28 18.14
N ASP A 209 5.91 9.08 17.09
CA ASP A 209 5.46 10.49 17.08
C ASP A 209 3.95 10.59 17.26
N ALA A 210 3.22 9.61 16.72
CA ALA A 210 1.78 9.49 16.96
C ALA A 210 1.31 8.02 16.92
N VAL A 211 0.21 7.75 17.63
CA VAL A 211 -0.61 6.55 17.53
C VAL A 211 -2.06 7.01 17.38
N ILE A 212 -2.63 6.83 16.19
CA ILE A 212 -3.90 7.42 15.76
C ILE A 212 -4.94 6.31 15.61
N PRO A 213 -6.01 6.30 16.43
CA PRO A 213 -7.09 5.35 16.26
C PRO A 213 -7.92 5.68 15.02
N TYR A 214 -8.30 4.65 14.27
CA TYR A 214 -9.22 4.77 13.14
C TYR A 214 -10.04 3.50 12.97
N GLU A 215 -11.07 3.57 12.14
CA GLU A 215 -11.91 2.43 11.79
C GLU A 215 -11.78 2.12 10.29
N GLU A 216 -11.57 0.85 9.95
CA GLU A 216 -11.56 0.38 8.57
C GLU A 216 -12.43 -0.87 8.45
N ASN A 217 -13.47 -0.80 7.60
CA ASN A 217 -14.40 -1.89 7.34
C ASN A 217 -15.03 -2.49 8.64
N GLY A 218 -15.41 -1.63 9.59
CA GLY A 218 -16.03 -2.02 10.87
C GLY A 218 -15.06 -2.62 11.89
N LYS A 219 -13.76 -2.45 11.69
CA LYS A 219 -12.72 -2.90 12.61
C LYS A 219 -11.91 -1.71 13.08
N LYS A 220 -11.58 -1.71 14.37
CA LYS A 220 -10.71 -0.70 14.95
C LYS A 220 -9.25 -1.02 14.72
N TRP A 221 -8.52 0.00 14.37
CA TRP A 221 -7.11 0.02 14.07
C TRP A 221 -6.44 1.21 14.73
N TYR A 222 -5.11 1.13 14.84
CA TYR A 222 -4.25 2.21 15.26
C TYR A 222 -3.14 2.37 14.23
N PHE A 223 -3.10 3.51 13.56
CA PHE A 223 -1.97 3.90 12.73
C PHE A 223 -0.91 4.54 13.61
N TRP A 224 0.33 4.14 13.44
CA TRP A 224 1.45 4.73 14.15
C TRP A 224 2.57 5.06 13.19
N TYR A 225 3.36 6.08 13.51
CA TYR A 225 4.52 6.45 12.70
C TYR A 225 5.61 7.13 13.51
N PHE A 226 6.82 7.10 12.91
CA PHE A 226 7.96 7.94 13.23
C PHE A 226 8.28 8.77 12.01
N THR A 227 8.52 10.06 12.20
CA THR A 227 9.04 10.93 11.13
C THR A 227 10.51 10.63 10.88
N ASP A 228 11.26 10.23 11.92
CA ASP A 228 12.65 9.85 11.84
C ASP A 228 13.03 8.84 12.95
N LEU A 229 12.83 7.54 12.68
CA LEU A 229 13.22 6.51 13.64
C LEU A 229 14.74 6.37 13.72
N GLN A 230 15.29 6.61 14.89
CA GLN A 230 16.72 6.47 15.17
C GLN A 230 17.09 5.00 15.39
N SER A 231 17.41 4.29 14.32
CA SER A 231 17.88 2.90 14.35
C SER A 231 18.61 2.57 13.04
N ASP A 232 19.65 1.78 13.13
CA ASP A 232 20.41 1.21 12.00
C ASP A 232 19.88 -0.18 11.57
N LYS A 233 18.93 -0.76 12.33
CA LYS A 233 18.36 -2.06 12.00
C LYS A 233 17.42 -1.96 10.79
N GLU A 234 17.47 -2.95 9.92
CA GLU A 234 16.49 -3.13 8.83
C GLU A 234 15.08 -3.33 9.40
N GLY A 235 14.04 -2.93 8.65
CA GLY A 235 12.67 -2.94 9.12
C GLY A 235 12.16 -4.29 9.64
N ASN A 236 12.60 -5.39 9.03
CA ASN A 236 12.25 -6.74 9.48
C ASN A 236 12.98 -7.19 10.76
N LYS A 237 13.98 -6.44 11.20
CA LYS A 237 14.79 -6.68 12.41
C LYS A 237 14.45 -5.72 13.55
N LEU A 238 13.58 -4.73 13.31
CA LEU A 238 13.13 -3.80 14.34
C LEU A 238 12.42 -4.55 15.48
N GLU A 239 12.74 -4.18 16.69
CA GLU A 239 12.08 -4.71 17.90
C GLU A 239 11.01 -3.74 18.38
N TYR A 240 9.86 -4.27 18.78
CA TYR A 240 8.81 -3.44 19.33
C TYR A 240 8.15 -4.10 20.54
N THR A 241 7.57 -3.28 21.41
CA THR A 241 6.74 -3.74 22.53
C THR A 241 5.42 -2.99 22.58
N LEU A 242 4.36 -3.66 23.04
CA LEU A 242 3.02 -3.13 23.24
C LEU A 242 2.62 -3.20 24.73
N LYS A 243 3.58 -3.47 25.61
CA LYS A 243 3.35 -3.58 27.04
C LYS A 243 3.91 -2.36 27.76
N GLN A 244 3.15 -1.90 28.75
CA GLN A 244 3.62 -0.92 29.74
C GLN A 244 4.61 -1.56 30.67
#